data_d16b889a4e58c76dbe810581389f626a
#
_entry.id   d16b889a4e58c76dbe810581389f626a
#
_cell.length_a   1.000
_cell.length_b   1.000
_cell.length_c   1.000
_cell.angle_alpha   90.00
_cell.angle_beta   90.00
_cell.angle_gamma   90.00
#
_symmetry.space_group_name_H-M   'P 1'
#
loop_
_entity.id
_entity.type
_entity.pdbx_description
1 polymer ?
#
loop_
_entity_poly.entity_id
_entity_poly.type
_entity_poly.pdbx_seq_one_letter_code
_entity_poly.pdbx_strand_id
1 'polypeptide(L)'
;PRSTVGTSTEIYEYLRLLFARVGHTYSPVSGEEVRRHSADDIVAAALRHPAGTRFTVLAPLRLLHERTFKEQIEVLLQQGLSRLDLDGDMVRMDEAIESPAAVARHEAALAEGRLFLLLDRLAVDGSKDGVTRLTDSVETALYEGDGECLLRFYPDRTLQRFSTRFEADG
;
A
#
# COMPACT_ATOMS: atom_id res chain seq x y z
N PRO A 1 -16.82 -5.26 -13.42
CA PRO A 1 -17.16 -4.95 -13.44
C PRO A 1 -17.25 -4.97 -13.37
N ARG A 2 -16.76 -5.05 -13.22
CA ARG A 2 -17.19 -4.85 -13.22
C ARG A 2 -17.21 -4.83 -12.99
N SER A 3 -16.89 -5.12 -12.68
CA SER A 3 -17.27 -5.01 -12.47
C SER A 3 -17.34 -5.13 -11.89
N THR A 4 -17.04 -5.24 -11.63
CA THR A 4 -17.48 -5.27 -11.32
C THR A 4 -17.75 -5.48 -10.83
N VAL A 5 -17.58 -5.64 -10.51
CA VAL A 5 -18.18 -5.71 -10.32
C VAL A 5 -18.26 -5.65 -9.84
N GLY A 6 -18.10 -5.89 -9.50
CA GLY A 6 -18.52 -5.63 -9.42
C GLY A 6 -18.40 -5.51 -8.91
N THR A 7 -17.87 -5.29 -8.73
CA THR A 7 -18.08 -5.05 -8.62
C THR A 7 -18.18 -5.16 -8.06
N SER A 8 -17.80 -5.23 -7.71
CA SER A 8 -18.23 -5.05 -7.44
C SER A 8 -18.58 -5.45 -6.83
N THR A 9 -18.50 -5.69 -6.57
CA THR A 9 -19.06 -5.84 -6.28
C THR A 9 -19.31 -6.35 -5.94
N GLU A 10 -19.04 -6.36 -5.79
CA GLU A 10 -19.43 -6.60 -5.82
C GLU A 10 -19.19 -7.15 -5.30
N ILE A 11 -18.83 -7.21 -5.04
CA ILE A 11 -18.71 -7.35 -4.88
C ILE A 11 -18.72 -8.08 -4.44
N TYR A 12 -18.55 -8.26 -4.17
CA TYR A 12 -18.82 -8.57 -4.25
C TYR A 12 -18.98 -9.15 -4.25
N GLU A 13 -18.94 -9.25 -4.12
CA GLU A 13 -19.17 -9.58 -4.58
C GLU A 13 -18.98 -9.85 -4.72
N TYR A 14 -18.64 -9.79 -4.39
CA TYR A 14 -18.57 -9.69 -4.94
C TYR A 14 -18.02 -10.31 -4.78
N LEU A 15 -17.57 -10.55 -4.78
CA LEU A 15 -17.12 -10.74 -5.16
C LEU A 15 -17.10 -11.60 -4.96
N ARG A 16 -17.18 -11.85 -4.91
CA ARG A 16 -17.26 -12.38 -5.33
C ARG A 16 -17.48 -12.79 -5.85
N LEU A 17 -17.51 -12.68 -5.87
CA LEU A 17 -17.70 -12.94 -6.87
C LEU A 17 -17.30 -13.08 -7.50
N LEU A 18 -17.05 -13.08 -7.46
CA LEU A 18 -16.67 -13.04 -8.38
C LEU A 18 -16.25 -13.71 -8.58
N PHE A 19 -16.02 -14.25 -8.67
CA PHE A 19 -15.65 -14.59 -9.27
C PHE A 19 -15.67 -15.19 -9.68
N ALA A 20 -16.55 -16.10 -9.24
CA ALA A 20 -16.04 -16.39 -10.16
C ALA A 20 -15.50 -15.64 -11.01
N ARG A 21 -15.22 -15.47 -11.04
CA ARG A 21 -14.65 -14.87 -11.73
C ARG A 21 -13.44 -15.12 -11.84
N VAL A 22 -13.11 -15.51 -12.15
CA VAL A 22 -12.09 -15.57 -12.62
C VAL A 22 -11.01 -14.78 -12.18
N GLY A 23 -9.96 -14.74 -12.27
CA GLY A 23 -8.85 -14.01 -11.79
C GLY A 23 -7.80 -14.87 -11.17
N HIS A 24 -7.87 -16.15 -11.40
CA HIS A 24 -6.90 -17.09 -10.86
C HIS A 24 -6.02 -17.62 -11.98
N THR A 25 -4.71 -17.51 -11.80
CA THR A 25 -3.73 -18.03 -12.73
C THR A 25 -2.72 -18.82 -11.92
N TYR A 26 -2.23 -19.91 -12.45
CA TYR A 26 -1.27 -20.74 -11.74
C TYR A 26 0.11 -20.60 -12.35
N SER A 27 1.11 -20.46 -11.47
CA SER A 27 2.49 -20.38 -11.89
C SER A 27 2.94 -21.73 -12.46
N PRO A 28 3.54 -21.76 -13.65
CA PRO A 28 4.05 -23.02 -14.19
C PRO A 28 5.28 -23.54 -13.43
N VAL A 29 5.96 -22.67 -12.68
CA VAL A 29 7.15 -23.07 -11.94
C VAL A 29 6.79 -23.69 -10.59
N SER A 30 6.02 -23.00 -9.78
CA SER A 30 5.67 -23.49 -8.44
C SER A 30 4.37 -24.25 -8.39
N GLY A 31 3.50 -24.03 -9.35
CA GLY A 31 2.15 -24.59 -9.33
C GLY A 31 1.22 -23.83 -8.40
N GLU A 32 1.68 -22.77 -7.79
CA GLU A 32 0.88 -21.96 -6.88
C GLU A 32 -0.04 -21.03 -7.64
N GLU A 33 -1.18 -20.75 -7.04
CA GLU A 33 -2.09 -19.77 -7.60
C GLU A 33 -1.46 -18.39 -7.60
N VAL A 34 -1.52 -17.71 -8.75
CA VAL A 34 -1.03 -16.35 -8.90
C VAL A 34 -2.23 -15.42 -8.86
N ARG A 35 -2.22 -14.48 -7.95
CA ARG A 35 -3.32 -13.54 -7.79
C ARG A 35 -2.88 -12.12 -8.06
N ARG A 36 -3.79 -11.40 -8.69
CA ARG A 36 -3.62 -9.98 -8.96
C ARG A 36 -4.66 -9.24 -8.13
N HIS A 37 -4.18 -8.38 -7.24
CA HIS A 37 -5.07 -7.60 -6.38
C HIS A 37 -5.53 -6.34 -7.11
N SER A 38 -6.73 -5.88 -6.77
CA SER A 38 -7.22 -4.59 -7.23
C SER A 38 -7.32 -3.67 -6.02
N ALA A 39 -7.58 -2.38 -6.28
CA ALA A 39 -7.82 -1.44 -5.20
C ALA A 39 -8.99 -1.91 -4.33
N ASP A 40 -10.04 -2.44 -4.96
CA ASP A 40 -11.19 -2.95 -4.22
C ASP A 40 -10.83 -4.11 -3.32
N ASP A 41 -9.93 -5.00 -3.78
CA ASP A 41 -9.47 -6.12 -2.96
C ASP A 41 -8.74 -5.63 -1.72
N ILE A 42 -7.93 -4.59 -1.87
CA ILE A 42 -7.18 -4.03 -0.76
C ILE A 42 -8.12 -3.38 0.24
N VAL A 43 -9.10 -2.62 -0.25
CA VAL A 43 -10.12 -2.00 0.60
C VAL A 43 -10.88 -3.07 1.36
N ALA A 44 -11.28 -4.14 0.69
CA ALA A 44 -12.01 -5.23 1.32
C ALA A 44 -11.18 -5.89 2.42
N ALA A 45 -9.88 -6.06 2.17
CA ALA A 45 -8.98 -6.65 3.16
C ALA A 45 -8.91 -5.78 4.42
N ALA A 46 -8.84 -4.46 4.27
CA ALA A 46 -8.82 -3.56 5.41
C ALA A 46 -10.14 -3.65 6.20
N LEU A 47 -11.25 -3.74 5.51
CA LEU A 47 -12.56 -3.75 6.15
C LEU A 47 -12.89 -5.07 6.86
N ARG A 48 -12.05 -6.10 6.71
CA ARG A 48 -12.23 -7.34 7.47
C ARG A 48 -11.82 -7.20 8.92
N HIS A 49 -11.04 -6.16 9.25
CA HIS A 49 -10.63 -5.91 10.61
C HIS A 49 -11.76 -5.24 11.40
N PRO A 50 -11.76 -5.35 12.72
CA PRO A 50 -12.82 -4.74 13.53
C PRO A 50 -12.91 -3.23 13.32
N ALA A 51 -14.11 -2.70 13.34
CA ALA A 51 -14.32 -1.27 13.19
C ALA A 51 -13.52 -0.52 14.26
N GLY A 52 -12.90 0.57 13.84
CA GLY A 52 -12.05 1.37 14.73
C GLY A 52 -10.60 0.93 14.80
N THR A 53 -10.24 -0.21 14.20
CA THR A 53 -8.84 -0.63 14.14
C THR A 53 -8.04 0.42 13.39
N ARG A 54 -6.95 0.88 13.99
CA ARG A 54 -6.09 1.87 13.36
C ARG A 54 -5.15 1.21 12.38
N PHE A 55 -4.95 1.87 11.25
CA PHE A 55 -4.01 1.38 10.25
C PHE A 55 -3.50 2.52 9.39
N THR A 56 -2.43 2.25 8.66
CA THR A 56 -1.84 3.21 7.72
C THR A 56 -1.82 2.60 6.33
N VAL A 57 -1.91 3.48 5.32
CA VAL A 57 -1.79 3.09 3.91
C VAL A 57 -0.40 3.50 3.47
N LEU A 58 0.37 2.53 3.00
CA LEU A 58 1.78 2.71 2.67
C LEU A 58 2.05 2.32 1.23
N ALA A 59 3.15 2.83 0.69
CA ALA A 59 3.64 2.44 -0.62
C ALA A 59 5.15 2.26 -0.53
N PRO A 60 5.73 1.39 -1.38
CA PRO A 60 7.18 1.30 -1.46
C PRO A 60 7.77 2.64 -1.87
N LEU A 61 8.85 3.02 -1.22
CA LEU A 61 9.60 4.23 -1.59
C LEU A 61 10.64 3.82 -2.63
N ARG A 62 10.53 4.37 -3.83
CA ARG A 62 11.40 4.02 -4.94
C ARG A 62 12.30 5.18 -5.27
N LEU A 63 13.58 4.88 -5.53
CA LEU A 63 14.53 5.88 -5.98
C LEU A 63 14.52 5.87 -7.51
N LEU A 64 13.94 6.92 -8.08
CA LEU A 64 13.72 7.01 -9.52
C LEU A 64 14.78 7.89 -10.17
N HIS A 65 15.08 7.61 -11.44
CA HIS A 65 15.96 8.46 -12.26
C HIS A 65 17.34 8.62 -11.62
N GLU A 66 17.82 7.57 -10.95
CA GLU A 66 19.15 7.55 -10.34
C GLU A 66 19.32 8.63 -9.27
N ARG A 67 18.22 9.06 -8.66
CA ARG A 67 18.28 10.04 -7.57
C ARG A 67 18.84 9.41 -6.31
N THR A 68 19.53 10.24 -5.52
CA THR A 68 19.89 9.83 -4.16
C THR A 68 18.64 9.83 -3.30
N PHE A 69 18.76 9.22 -2.12
CA PHE A 69 17.64 9.23 -1.16
C PHE A 69 17.17 10.65 -0.87
N LYS A 70 18.11 11.56 -0.57
CA LYS A 70 17.76 12.94 -0.26
C LYS A 70 17.05 13.61 -1.43
N GLU A 71 17.55 13.40 -2.65
CA GLU A 71 16.94 14.02 -3.83
C GLU A 71 15.52 13.49 -4.05
N GLN A 72 15.31 12.20 -3.85
CA GLN A 72 13.99 11.63 -4.03
C GLN A 72 13.02 12.17 -2.99
N ILE A 73 13.46 12.30 -1.74
CA ILE A 73 12.61 12.87 -0.69
C ILE A 73 12.26 14.33 -1.01
N GLU A 74 13.21 15.10 -1.52
CA GLU A 74 12.93 16.48 -1.90
C GLU A 74 11.87 16.58 -2.98
N VAL A 75 11.90 15.66 -3.97
CA VAL A 75 10.89 15.63 -5.02
C VAL A 75 9.52 15.30 -4.42
N LEU A 76 9.45 14.32 -3.53
CA LEU A 76 8.20 13.94 -2.91
C LEU A 76 7.61 15.07 -2.06
N LEU A 77 8.47 15.81 -1.36
CA LEU A 77 8.01 16.98 -0.61
C LEU A 77 7.40 18.02 -1.54
N GLN A 78 7.99 18.22 -2.71
CA GLN A 78 7.44 19.17 -3.69
C GLN A 78 6.10 18.70 -4.24
N GLN A 79 5.85 17.39 -4.23
CA GLN A 79 4.59 16.83 -4.67
C GLN A 79 3.51 16.88 -3.59
N GLY A 80 3.85 17.36 -2.40
CA GLY A 80 2.89 17.50 -1.33
C GLY A 80 2.88 16.34 -0.34
N LEU A 81 3.75 15.36 -0.51
CA LEU A 81 3.88 14.26 0.44
C LEU A 81 4.83 14.70 1.56
N SER A 82 4.64 14.17 2.76
CA SER A 82 5.42 14.68 3.89
C SER A 82 5.78 13.63 4.94
N ARG A 83 5.26 12.39 4.83
CA ARG A 83 5.42 11.42 5.91
C ARG A 83 5.93 10.08 5.40
N LEU A 84 6.71 9.42 6.26
CA LEU A 84 7.25 8.09 6.02
C LEU A 84 6.87 7.17 7.17
N ASP A 85 6.92 5.87 6.92
CA ASP A 85 6.75 4.84 7.95
C ASP A 85 8.09 4.16 8.14
N LEU A 86 8.62 4.19 9.35
CA LEU A 86 9.84 3.48 9.72
C LEU A 86 9.48 2.48 10.81
N ASP A 87 9.39 1.21 10.43
CA ASP A 87 9.07 0.12 11.36
C ASP A 87 7.76 0.35 12.12
N GLY A 88 6.82 1.09 11.53
CA GLY A 88 5.55 1.38 12.17
C GLY A 88 5.48 2.74 12.85
N ASP A 89 6.58 3.46 12.92
CA ASP A 89 6.60 4.82 13.47
C ASP A 89 6.53 5.82 12.33
N MET A 90 5.76 6.89 12.54
CA MET A 90 5.66 7.95 11.55
C MET A 90 6.88 8.87 11.65
N VAL A 91 7.52 9.12 10.50
CA VAL A 91 8.67 10.00 10.40
C VAL A 91 8.35 11.09 9.37
N ARG A 92 8.70 12.32 9.69
CA ARG A 92 8.52 13.42 8.73
C ARG A 92 9.64 13.38 7.71
N MET A 93 9.30 13.62 6.45
CA MET A 93 10.28 13.60 5.37
C MET A 93 11.37 14.64 5.55
N ASP A 94 11.01 15.86 6.03
CA ASP A 94 12.00 16.91 6.23
C ASP A 94 12.99 16.52 7.31
N GLU A 95 12.55 15.78 8.33
CA GLU A 95 13.45 15.31 9.39
C GLU A 95 14.36 14.19 8.88
N ALA A 96 13.89 13.40 7.96
CA ALA A 96 14.67 12.27 7.43
C ALA A 96 15.88 12.75 6.65
N ILE A 97 15.88 13.99 6.15
CA ILE A 97 16.97 14.54 5.35
C ILE A 97 17.58 15.80 5.99
N GLU A 98 17.35 16.02 7.29
CA GLU A 98 17.79 17.24 7.95
C GLU A 98 19.30 17.29 8.16
N SER A 99 19.97 16.13 8.12
CA SER A 99 21.42 16.04 8.33
C SER A 99 21.97 14.84 7.58
N PRO A 100 23.30 14.83 7.33
CA PRO A 100 23.91 13.64 6.71
C PRO A 100 23.69 12.36 7.51
N ALA A 101 23.69 12.47 8.85
CA ALA A 101 23.45 11.30 9.69
C ALA A 101 22.02 10.79 9.54
N ALA A 102 21.05 11.71 9.47
CA ALA A 102 19.65 11.34 9.27
C ALA A 102 19.48 10.67 7.91
N VAL A 103 20.08 11.24 6.86
CA VAL A 103 20.02 10.66 5.52
C VAL A 103 20.57 9.23 5.53
N ALA A 104 21.75 9.03 6.13
CA ALA A 104 22.37 7.72 6.15
C ALA A 104 21.52 6.69 6.89
N ARG A 105 20.92 7.09 8.01
CA ARG A 105 20.10 6.20 8.81
C ARG A 105 18.85 5.77 8.06
N HIS A 106 18.19 6.70 7.41
CA HIS A 106 16.95 6.39 6.69
C HIS A 106 17.23 5.66 5.38
N GLU A 107 18.33 5.98 4.72
CA GLU A 107 18.74 5.28 3.52
C GLU A 107 19.03 3.81 3.84
N ALA A 108 19.69 3.56 4.97
CA ALA A 108 19.95 2.19 5.41
C ALA A 108 18.65 1.44 5.70
N ALA A 109 17.69 2.11 6.34
CA ALA A 109 16.39 1.51 6.63
C ALA A 109 15.65 1.17 5.33
N LEU A 110 15.74 2.04 4.34
CA LEU A 110 15.13 1.77 3.03
C LEU A 110 15.74 0.53 2.39
N ALA A 111 17.06 0.42 2.42
CA ALA A 111 17.76 -0.73 1.84
C ALA A 111 17.38 -2.03 2.55
N GLU A 112 17.05 -1.96 3.83
CA GLU A 112 16.64 -3.11 4.62
C GLU A 112 15.15 -3.42 4.52
N GLY A 113 14.40 -2.64 3.75
CA GLY A 113 12.96 -2.88 3.58
C GLY A 113 12.12 -2.42 4.75
N ARG A 114 12.60 -1.50 5.58
CA ARG A 114 11.91 -1.03 6.77
C ARG A 114 11.31 0.37 6.66
N LEU A 115 11.53 1.04 5.53
CA LEU A 115 11.06 2.42 5.33
C LEU A 115 10.09 2.44 4.16
N PHE A 116 8.92 3.03 4.38
CA PHE A 116 7.87 3.13 3.37
C PHE A 116 7.33 4.54 3.29
N LEU A 117 6.70 4.84 2.16
CA LEU A 117 5.97 6.07 1.97
C LEU A 117 4.64 5.96 2.72
N LEU A 118 4.30 6.93 3.55
CA LEU A 118 3.05 6.90 4.32
C LEU A 118 2.05 7.85 3.66
N LEU A 119 0.97 7.27 3.10
CA LEU A 119 -0.02 8.05 2.36
C LEU A 119 -1.16 8.54 3.23
N ASP A 120 -1.60 7.72 4.20
CA ASP A 120 -2.73 8.11 5.04
C ASP A 120 -2.75 7.28 6.31
N ARG A 121 -3.36 7.84 7.35
CA ARG A 121 -3.57 7.18 8.64
C ARG A 121 -5.07 7.17 8.89
N LEU A 122 -5.62 5.98 9.06
CA LEU A 122 -7.05 5.76 9.07
C LEU A 122 -7.45 4.83 10.21
N ALA A 123 -8.77 4.76 10.45
CA ALA A 123 -9.35 3.70 11.28
C ALA A 123 -10.37 2.97 10.40
N VAL A 124 -10.55 1.68 10.67
CA VAL A 124 -11.50 0.88 9.89
C VAL A 124 -12.90 1.47 10.06
N ASP A 125 -13.51 1.86 8.96
CA ASP A 125 -14.79 2.54 8.92
C ASP A 125 -15.54 2.12 7.66
N GLY A 126 -16.60 1.35 7.84
CA GLY A 126 -17.40 0.83 6.73
C GLY A 126 -18.42 1.81 6.18
N SER A 127 -18.46 3.05 6.69
CA SER A 127 -19.37 4.05 6.15
C SER A 127 -18.96 4.43 4.73
N LYS A 128 -19.90 5.04 4.00
CA LYS A 128 -19.61 5.44 2.62
C LYS A 128 -18.43 6.39 2.56
N ASP A 129 -18.36 7.37 3.47
CA ASP A 129 -17.26 8.33 3.48
C ASP A 129 -15.94 7.66 3.85
N GLY A 130 -15.97 6.74 4.81
CA GLY A 130 -14.76 6.00 5.19
C GLY A 130 -14.23 5.14 4.06
N VAL A 131 -15.11 4.46 3.35
CA VAL A 131 -14.72 3.62 2.23
C VAL A 131 -14.17 4.48 1.08
N THR A 132 -14.79 5.62 0.81
CA THR A 132 -14.33 6.53 -0.25
C THR A 132 -12.92 7.03 0.06
N ARG A 133 -12.69 7.47 1.30
CA ARG A 133 -11.37 7.96 1.70
C ARG A 133 -10.31 6.88 1.62
N LEU A 134 -10.65 5.67 2.07
CA LEU A 134 -9.73 4.55 2.01
C LEU A 134 -9.40 4.20 0.57
N THR A 135 -10.40 4.16 -0.31
CA THR A 135 -10.19 3.86 -1.71
C THR A 135 -9.25 4.87 -2.35
N ASP A 136 -9.47 6.16 -2.08
CA ASP A 136 -8.60 7.21 -2.62
C ASP A 136 -7.16 7.04 -2.15
N SER A 137 -6.97 6.73 -0.87
CA SER A 137 -5.63 6.54 -0.32
C SER A 137 -4.95 5.32 -0.91
N VAL A 138 -5.70 4.23 -1.10
CA VAL A 138 -5.16 3.01 -1.71
C VAL A 138 -4.75 3.27 -3.15
N GLU A 139 -5.57 4.00 -3.91
CA GLU A 139 -5.23 4.32 -5.29
C GLU A 139 -3.99 5.20 -5.39
N THR A 140 -3.86 6.16 -4.47
CA THR A 140 -2.65 6.98 -4.41
C THR A 140 -1.43 6.11 -4.10
N ALA A 141 -1.57 5.17 -3.15
CA ALA A 141 -0.47 4.27 -2.80
C ALA A 141 -0.07 3.41 -4.00
N LEU A 142 -1.03 2.89 -4.73
CA LEU A 142 -0.75 2.07 -5.91
C LEU A 142 -0.05 2.88 -7.00
N TYR A 143 -0.42 4.15 -7.14
CA TYR A 143 0.25 5.02 -8.10
C TYR A 143 1.69 5.28 -7.69
N GLU A 144 1.92 5.65 -6.43
CA GLU A 144 3.26 5.96 -5.96
C GLU A 144 4.14 4.72 -5.87
N GLY A 145 3.55 3.57 -5.56
CA GLY A 145 4.28 2.31 -5.43
C GLY A 145 4.37 1.50 -6.71
N ASP A 146 3.93 2.08 -7.84
CA ASP A 146 3.98 1.39 -9.12
C ASP A 146 3.27 0.03 -9.07
N GLY A 147 2.06 0.05 -8.52
CA GLY A 147 1.24 -1.14 -8.45
C GLY A 147 1.34 -1.91 -7.15
N GLU A 148 2.08 -1.41 -6.17
CA GLU A 148 2.17 -2.05 -4.87
C GLU A 148 1.65 -1.14 -3.77
N CYS A 149 0.99 -1.75 -2.79
CA CYS A 149 0.44 -1.04 -1.65
C CYS A 149 0.62 -1.92 -0.41
N LEU A 150 0.84 -1.30 0.74
CA LEU A 150 0.93 -2.03 1.99
C LEU A 150 -0.02 -1.40 3.00
N LEU A 151 -0.53 -2.23 3.90
CA LEU A 151 -1.36 -1.78 5.01
C LEU A 151 -0.68 -2.25 6.29
N ARG A 152 -0.54 -1.35 7.25
CA ARG A 152 0.01 -1.70 8.56
C ARG A 152 -1.05 -1.46 9.61
N PHE A 153 -1.38 -2.50 10.37
CA PHE A 153 -2.44 -2.46 11.36
C PHE A 153 -1.86 -2.37 12.77
N TYR A 154 -2.54 -1.66 13.64
CA TYR A 154 -2.10 -1.43 15.01
C TYR A 154 -3.07 -2.07 15.99
N PRO A 155 -2.65 -2.43 17.20
CA PRO A 155 -1.37 -2.06 17.82
C PRO A 155 -0.19 -2.99 17.53
N ASP A 156 -0.44 -4.14 16.92
CA ASP A 156 0.62 -5.15 16.72
C ASP A 156 1.56 -4.84 15.55
N ARG A 157 1.25 -3.83 14.74
CA ARG A 157 2.06 -3.37 13.61
C ARG A 157 2.19 -4.40 12.50
N THR A 158 1.17 -5.25 12.37
CA THR A 158 1.13 -6.25 11.30
C THR A 158 1.13 -5.57 9.94
N LEU A 159 1.99 -6.04 9.04
CA LEU A 159 2.13 -5.47 7.71
C LEU A 159 1.60 -6.46 6.67
N GLN A 160 0.72 -5.98 5.79
CA GLN A 160 0.20 -6.76 4.66
C GLN A 160 0.58 -6.09 3.36
N ARG A 161 1.12 -6.85 2.43
CA ARG A 161 1.57 -6.35 1.14
C ARG A 161 0.62 -6.82 0.04
N PHE A 162 0.31 -5.90 -0.87
CA PHE A 162 -0.57 -6.18 -2.02
C PHE A 162 0.09 -5.70 -3.29
N SER A 163 -0.19 -6.41 -4.38
CA SER A 163 0.31 -6.03 -5.70
C SER A 163 -0.81 -6.14 -6.72
N THR A 164 -0.89 -5.17 -7.61
CA THR A 164 -1.84 -5.23 -8.73
C THR A 164 -1.22 -5.90 -9.96
N ARG A 165 0.04 -6.28 -9.87
CA ARG A 165 0.73 -7.01 -10.92
C ARG A 165 0.72 -8.49 -10.60
N PHE A 166 0.81 -9.32 -11.63
CA PHE A 166 0.97 -10.75 -11.41
C PHE A 166 2.35 -11.01 -10.82
N GLU A 167 2.38 -11.77 -9.74
CA GLU A 167 3.63 -12.19 -9.12
C GLU A 167 3.56 -13.68 -8.89
N ALA A 168 4.49 -14.38 -9.45
CA ALA A 168 4.62 -15.81 -9.29
C ALA A 168 6.02 -16.07 -8.76
N ASP A 169 6.09 -16.89 -7.70
CA ASP A 169 7.38 -17.35 -7.19
C ASP A 169 8.26 -16.23 -6.66
N GLY A 170 7.65 -15.24 -6.13
CA GLY A 170 8.44 -14.18 -5.55
C GLY A 170 8.26 -12.84 -6.15
#